data_020e36dd599835101d2416303a617635
#
_entry.id   020e36dd599835101d2416303a617635
#
_cell.length_a   1.000
_cell.length_b   1.000
_cell.length_c   1.000
_cell.angle_alpha   90.00
_cell.angle_beta   90.00
_cell.angle_gamma   90.00
#
_symmetry.space_group_name_H-M   'P 1'
#
loop_
_entity.id
_entity.type
_entity.pdbx_description
1 polymer ?
#
loop_
_entity_poly.entity_id
_entity_poly.type
_entity_poly.pdbx_seq_one_letter_code
_entity_poly.pdbx_strand_id
1 'polypeptide(L)'
;MSIEEENKALVRRIFEILDATKGDIDRLHNASWDGIFNKDFIIHYPTQDRNLEQFIEYNAVLLAAFPDSSFTVDDIIAEDDKVAARYTMRGTHEKEFMGIPPTRKFITVKGISIDRFVDGKDIETWDFPDTYGAMQQLGVVPSQ
;
A
#
# COMPACT_ATOMS: atom_id res chain seq x y z
N MET A 1 8.38 11.51 22.05
CA MET A 1 8.67 10.37 21.18
C MET A 1 9.93 10.65 20.38
N SER A 2 10.70 9.61 20.08
CA SER A 2 11.83 9.74 19.17
C SER A 2 11.33 10.01 17.75
N ILE A 3 12.22 10.48 16.88
CA ILE A 3 11.88 10.69 15.48
C ILE A 3 11.52 9.36 14.81
N GLU A 4 12.18 8.26 15.19
CA GLU A 4 11.86 6.93 14.70
C GLU A 4 10.43 6.52 15.08
N GLU A 5 10.02 6.76 16.32
CA GLU A 5 8.65 6.45 16.76
C GLU A 5 7.60 7.30 16.04
N GLU A 6 7.90 8.57 15.81
CA GLU A 6 7.00 9.46 15.08
C GLU A 6 6.85 9.00 13.62
N ASN A 7 7.95 8.64 12.97
CA ASN A 7 7.93 8.17 11.59
C ASN A 7 7.21 6.82 11.45
N LYS A 8 7.41 5.90 12.40
CA LYS A 8 6.66 4.64 12.43
C LYS A 8 5.16 4.89 12.56
N ALA A 9 4.77 5.84 13.38
CA ALA A 9 3.35 6.19 13.56
C ALA A 9 2.73 6.68 12.24
N LEU A 10 3.47 7.46 11.45
CA LEU A 10 3.00 7.92 10.14
C LEU A 10 2.85 6.77 9.14
N VAL A 11 3.79 5.82 9.11
CA VAL A 11 3.67 4.63 8.26
C VAL A 11 2.45 3.80 8.66
N ARG A 12 2.24 3.58 9.97
CA ARG A 12 1.03 2.89 10.44
C ARG A 12 -0.24 3.61 10.01
N ARG A 13 -0.22 4.95 10.03
CA ARG A 13 -1.37 5.76 9.60
C ARG A 13 -1.70 5.54 8.13
N ILE A 14 -0.69 5.42 7.27
CA ILE A 14 -0.91 5.11 5.85
C ILE A 14 -1.68 3.79 5.71
N PHE A 15 -1.22 2.74 6.39
CA PHE A 15 -1.87 1.42 6.33
C PHE A 15 -3.27 1.44 6.94
N GLU A 16 -3.49 2.20 8.01
CA GLU A 16 -4.81 2.38 8.61
C GLU A 16 -5.80 3.01 7.64
N ILE A 17 -5.37 4.02 6.87
CA ILE A 17 -6.21 4.66 5.86
C ILE A 17 -6.59 3.65 4.76
N LEU A 18 -5.61 2.88 4.28
CA LEU A 18 -5.87 1.86 3.27
C LEU A 18 -6.82 0.79 3.80
N ASP A 19 -6.58 0.31 5.02
CA ASP A 19 -7.42 -0.72 5.66
C ASP A 19 -8.86 -0.24 5.88
N ALA A 20 -9.04 1.02 6.25
CA ALA A 20 -10.36 1.59 6.54
C ALA A 20 -11.20 1.84 5.29
N THR A 21 -10.62 1.77 4.11
CA THR A 21 -11.32 2.11 2.86
C THR A 21 -12.48 1.16 2.57
N LYS A 22 -12.28 -0.16 2.70
CA LYS A 22 -13.35 -1.16 2.56
C LYS A 22 -14.29 -0.91 1.38
N GLY A 23 -13.72 -0.67 0.19
CA GLY A 23 -14.50 -0.45 -1.03
C GLY A 23 -15.11 0.94 -1.17
N ASP A 24 -15.06 1.77 -0.14
CA ASP A 24 -15.54 3.17 -0.18
C ASP A 24 -14.42 4.08 -0.66
N ILE A 25 -14.32 4.24 -1.98
CA ILE A 25 -13.22 5.00 -2.60
C ILE A 25 -13.31 6.49 -2.26
N ASP A 26 -14.50 7.02 -2.00
CA ASP A 26 -14.62 8.41 -1.53
C ASP A 26 -13.92 8.59 -0.18
N ARG A 27 -14.00 7.59 0.68
CA ARG A 27 -13.27 7.60 1.96
C ARG A 27 -11.76 7.69 1.74
N LEU A 28 -11.23 6.97 0.76
CA LEU A 28 -9.81 7.03 0.42
C LEU A 28 -9.42 8.42 -0.07
N HIS A 29 -10.19 8.98 -1.01
CA HIS A 29 -9.92 10.31 -1.57
C HIS A 29 -10.05 11.41 -0.53
N ASN A 30 -10.99 11.27 0.41
CA ASN A 30 -11.25 12.26 1.46
C ASN A 30 -10.43 12.02 2.74
N ALA A 31 -9.56 11.01 2.75
CA ALA A 31 -8.72 10.74 3.90
C ALA A 31 -7.74 11.89 4.14
N SER A 32 -7.36 12.08 5.40
CA SER A 32 -6.42 13.12 5.78
C SER A 32 -4.99 12.67 5.48
N TRP A 33 -4.55 12.91 4.26
CA TRP A 33 -3.17 12.68 3.84
C TRP A 33 -2.24 13.83 4.25
N ASP A 34 -2.81 14.96 4.67
CA ASP A 34 -2.05 16.12 5.10
C ASP A 34 -1.16 15.77 6.30
N GLY A 35 0.06 16.28 6.26
CA GLY A 35 1.03 16.02 7.32
C GLY A 35 1.75 14.67 7.22
N ILE A 36 1.36 13.80 6.30
CA ILE A 36 2.03 12.51 6.10
C ILE A 36 3.08 12.63 5.00
N PHE A 37 2.71 13.17 3.85
CA PHE A 37 3.56 13.19 2.66
C PHE A 37 4.12 14.56 2.36
N ASN A 38 5.39 14.58 1.92
CA ASN A 38 5.99 15.76 1.32
C ASN A 38 5.34 15.98 -0.07
N LYS A 39 5.25 17.24 -0.50
CA LYS A 39 4.69 17.58 -1.83
C LYS A 39 5.46 16.93 -2.98
N ASP A 40 6.72 16.59 -2.78
CA ASP A 40 7.60 16.00 -3.79
C ASP A 40 7.71 14.47 -3.61
N PHE A 41 6.78 13.86 -2.88
CA PHE A 41 6.77 12.42 -2.61
C PHE A 41 6.81 11.60 -3.88
N ILE A 42 7.67 10.58 -3.89
CA ILE A 42 7.75 9.57 -4.95
C ILE A 42 7.77 8.18 -4.31
N ILE A 43 6.99 7.28 -4.84
CA ILE A 43 7.03 5.86 -4.49
C ILE A 43 7.54 5.05 -5.68
N HIS A 44 8.52 4.19 -5.39
CA HIS A 44 9.13 3.30 -6.37
C HIS A 44 8.54 1.91 -6.21
N TYR A 45 7.81 1.45 -7.23
CA TYR A 45 7.41 0.05 -7.37
C TYR A 45 8.40 -0.65 -8.29
N PRO A 46 8.43 -1.98 -8.33
CA PRO A 46 9.41 -2.69 -9.17
C PRO A 46 9.41 -2.27 -10.63
N THR A 47 8.27 -1.86 -11.18
CA THR A 47 8.12 -1.57 -12.60
C THR A 47 7.95 -0.10 -12.94
N GLN A 48 7.60 0.75 -11.97
CA GLN A 48 7.39 2.17 -12.24
C GLN A 48 7.36 3.01 -10.96
N ASP A 49 7.59 4.29 -11.13
CA ASP A 49 7.46 5.28 -10.07
C ASP A 49 6.09 5.95 -10.15
N ARG A 50 5.60 6.42 -8.99
CA ARG A 50 4.37 7.21 -8.88
C ARG A 50 4.59 8.39 -7.96
N ASN A 51 3.98 9.54 -8.29
CA ASN A 51 3.89 10.65 -7.35
C ASN A 51 2.70 10.42 -6.40
N LEU A 52 2.43 11.36 -5.48
CA LEU A 52 1.37 11.20 -4.49
C LEU A 52 -0.01 11.01 -5.14
N GLU A 53 -0.35 11.84 -6.12
CA GLU A 53 -1.64 11.73 -6.81
C GLU A 53 -1.78 10.37 -7.49
N GLN A 54 -0.74 9.92 -8.17
CA GLN A 54 -0.72 8.61 -8.83
C GLN A 54 -0.77 7.45 -7.83
N PHE A 55 -0.14 7.61 -6.66
CA PHE A 55 -0.21 6.63 -5.58
C PHE A 55 -1.65 6.47 -5.07
N ILE A 56 -2.33 7.58 -4.83
CA ILE A 56 -3.72 7.55 -4.37
C ILE A 56 -4.62 6.92 -5.43
N GLU A 57 -4.46 7.28 -6.70
CA GLU A 57 -5.26 6.72 -7.79
C GLU A 57 -4.99 5.22 -8.00
N TYR A 58 -3.74 4.79 -7.89
CA TYR A 58 -3.42 3.36 -7.96
C TYR A 58 -4.13 2.59 -6.86
N ASN A 59 -4.11 3.10 -5.64
CA ASN A 59 -4.80 2.46 -4.53
C ASN A 59 -6.31 2.52 -4.68
N ALA A 60 -6.85 3.58 -5.27
CA ALA A 60 -8.29 3.67 -5.57
C ALA A 60 -8.73 2.52 -6.49
N VAL A 61 -7.97 2.23 -7.54
CA VAL A 61 -8.25 1.13 -8.45
C VAL A 61 -8.11 -0.22 -7.75
N LEU A 62 -7.02 -0.41 -6.99
CA LEU A 62 -6.78 -1.64 -6.24
C LEU A 62 -7.91 -1.92 -5.24
N LEU A 63 -8.26 -0.94 -4.42
CA LEU A 63 -9.22 -1.12 -3.34
C LEU A 63 -10.66 -1.20 -3.85
N ALA A 64 -10.96 -0.64 -5.01
CA ALA A 64 -12.23 -0.86 -5.69
C ALA A 64 -12.34 -2.30 -6.20
N ALA A 65 -11.24 -2.86 -6.69
CA ALA A 65 -11.21 -4.24 -7.19
C ALA A 65 -11.29 -5.28 -6.05
N PHE A 66 -10.81 -4.91 -4.86
CA PHE A 66 -10.82 -5.76 -3.67
C PHE A 66 -11.57 -5.06 -2.52
N PRO A 67 -12.91 -4.94 -2.62
CA PRO A 67 -13.68 -4.09 -1.71
C PRO A 67 -13.71 -4.57 -0.26
N ASP A 68 -13.41 -5.83 -0.01
CA ASP A 68 -13.30 -6.40 1.34
C ASP A 68 -11.87 -6.42 1.86
N SER A 69 -10.95 -5.67 1.24
CA SER A 69 -9.54 -5.75 1.56
C SER A 69 -9.22 -5.35 3.00
N SER A 70 -8.25 -6.03 3.57
CA SER A 70 -7.66 -5.69 4.85
C SER A 70 -6.15 -5.59 4.73
N PHE A 71 -5.57 -4.69 5.52
CA PHE A 71 -4.12 -4.49 5.59
C PHE A 71 -3.66 -4.71 7.02
N THR A 72 -2.63 -5.51 7.18
CA THR A 72 -2.00 -5.76 8.48
C THR A 72 -0.52 -5.41 8.38
N VAL A 73 -0.03 -4.59 9.30
CA VAL A 73 1.40 -4.37 9.46
C VAL A 73 1.93 -5.49 10.35
N ASP A 74 2.67 -6.41 9.76
CA ASP A 74 3.16 -7.59 10.46
C ASP A 74 4.42 -7.29 11.25
N ASP A 75 5.22 -6.33 10.78
CA ASP A 75 6.48 -5.95 11.40
C ASP A 75 6.84 -4.54 10.98
N ILE A 76 7.45 -3.76 11.88
CA ILE A 76 7.85 -2.39 11.58
C ILE A 76 9.09 -2.03 12.40
N ILE A 77 10.11 -1.55 11.73
CA ILE A 77 11.35 -1.10 12.35
C ILE A 77 11.74 0.26 11.77
N ALA A 78 12.51 1.02 12.53
CA ALA A 78 12.98 2.32 12.06
C ALA A 78 14.41 2.57 12.55
N GLU A 79 15.19 3.22 11.70
CA GLU A 79 16.52 3.69 12.04
C GLU A 79 16.75 5.01 11.30
N ASP A 80 17.17 6.04 12.02
CA ASP A 80 17.39 7.38 11.47
C ASP A 80 16.14 7.90 10.75
N ASP A 81 16.24 8.19 9.45
CA ASP A 81 15.17 8.77 8.64
C ASP A 81 14.34 7.71 7.89
N LYS A 82 14.56 6.42 8.14
CA LYS A 82 13.90 5.35 7.39
C LYS A 82 13.07 4.46 8.28
N VAL A 83 11.94 4.01 7.70
CA VAL A 83 11.05 3.02 8.32
C VAL A 83 10.88 1.86 7.35
N ALA A 84 11.10 0.64 7.84
CA ALA A 84 10.80 -0.56 7.08
C ALA A 84 9.57 -1.24 7.67
N ALA A 85 8.62 -1.62 6.81
CA ALA A 85 7.41 -2.31 7.21
C ALA A 85 7.21 -3.56 6.38
N ARG A 86 6.87 -4.65 7.04
CA ARG A 86 6.42 -5.88 6.39
C ARG A 86 4.92 -5.96 6.60
N TYR A 87 4.16 -6.13 5.53
CA TYR A 87 2.71 -6.05 5.59
C TYR A 87 2.04 -7.17 4.81
N THR A 88 0.75 -7.38 5.10
CA THR A 88 -0.09 -8.35 4.41
C THR A 88 -1.40 -7.67 4.02
N MET A 89 -1.77 -7.81 2.75
CA MET A 89 -3.07 -7.41 2.23
C MET A 89 -3.86 -8.67 1.90
N ARG A 90 -5.14 -8.71 2.29
CA ARG A 90 -6.06 -9.80 1.95
C ARG A 90 -7.31 -9.22 1.34
N GLY A 91 -7.90 -9.93 0.39
CA GLY A 91 -9.14 -9.48 -0.20
C GLY A 91 -9.63 -10.40 -1.31
N THR A 92 -10.89 -10.18 -1.73
CA THR A 92 -11.56 -10.94 -2.78
C THR A 92 -11.60 -10.11 -4.05
N HIS A 93 -11.17 -10.69 -5.16
CA HIS A 93 -11.11 -10.05 -6.48
C HIS A 93 -12.50 -9.96 -7.09
N GLU A 94 -13.11 -8.77 -7.00
CA GLU A 94 -14.50 -8.55 -7.39
C GLU A 94 -14.67 -7.72 -8.65
N LYS A 95 -13.63 -6.94 -9.05
CA LYS A 95 -13.65 -6.11 -10.27
C LYS A 95 -12.34 -6.27 -11.01
N GLU A 96 -12.34 -5.85 -12.29
CA GLU A 96 -11.13 -5.89 -13.11
C GLU A 96 -9.97 -5.18 -12.41
N PHE A 97 -8.80 -5.83 -12.44
CA PHE A 97 -7.56 -5.25 -11.94
C PHE A 97 -6.40 -5.69 -12.83
N MET A 98 -5.61 -4.74 -13.31
CA MET A 98 -4.46 -4.97 -14.20
C MET A 98 -4.83 -5.78 -15.44
N GLY A 99 -6.02 -5.52 -16.01
CA GLY A 99 -6.51 -6.24 -17.18
C GLY A 99 -7.05 -7.63 -16.89
N ILE A 100 -7.10 -8.05 -15.62
CA ILE A 100 -7.62 -9.36 -15.22
C ILE A 100 -9.09 -9.21 -14.84
N PRO A 101 -10.02 -9.88 -15.53
CA PRO A 101 -11.43 -9.89 -15.17
C PRO A 101 -11.63 -10.46 -13.75
N PRO A 102 -12.71 -10.09 -13.05
CA PRO A 102 -12.93 -10.55 -11.67
C PRO A 102 -12.95 -12.08 -11.59
N THR A 103 -12.06 -12.61 -10.75
CA THR A 103 -11.92 -14.07 -10.54
C THR A 103 -12.75 -14.59 -9.38
N ARG A 104 -13.23 -13.69 -8.51
CA ARG A 104 -13.96 -14.01 -7.26
C ARG A 104 -13.11 -14.78 -6.26
N LYS A 105 -11.80 -14.85 -6.46
CA LYS A 105 -10.89 -15.54 -5.56
C LYS A 105 -10.44 -14.62 -4.43
N PHE A 106 -10.31 -15.21 -3.23
CA PHE A 106 -9.70 -14.55 -2.09
C PHE A 106 -8.19 -14.76 -2.15
N ILE A 107 -7.43 -13.66 -2.08
CA ILE A 107 -5.97 -13.71 -2.16
C ILE A 107 -5.32 -13.08 -0.94
N THR A 108 -4.09 -13.48 -0.68
CA THR A 108 -3.23 -12.93 0.35
C THR A 108 -1.93 -12.47 -0.31
N VAL A 109 -1.64 -11.17 -0.19
CA VAL A 109 -0.45 -10.57 -0.79
C VAL A 109 0.44 -10.02 0.31
N LYS A 110 1.69 -10.45 0.33
CA LYS A 110 2.68 -9.95 1.28
C LYS A 110 3.61 -8.97 0.58
N GLY A 111 4.09 -8.01 1.33
CA GLY A 111 5.03 -7.03 0.80
C GLY A 111 5.91 -6.44 1.86
N ILE A 112 6.93 -5.73 1.40
CA ILE A 112 7.86 -4.99 2.25
C ILE A 112 8.04 -3.62 1.64
N SER A 113 7.99 -2.58 2.48
CA SER A 113 8.26 -1.22 2.08
C SER A 113 9.32 -0.59 2.94
N ILE A 114 10.05 0.37 2.37
CA ILE A 114 10.94 1.26 3.10
C ILE A 114 10.51 2.68 2.77
N ASP A 115 10.22 3.48 3.81
CA ASP A 115 9.82 4.87 3.68
C ASP A 115 10.95 5.75 4.24
N ARG A 116 11.31 6.81 3.50
CA ARG A 116 12.31 7.79 3.94
C ARG A 116 11.63 9.12 4.25
N PHE A 117 11.97 9.69 5.41
CA PHE A 117 11.33 10.89 5.94
C PHE A 117 12.28 12.08 5.93
N VAL A 118 11.73 13.25 5.60
CA VAL A 118 12.43 14.54 5.69
C VAL A 118 11.49 15.52 6.37
N ASP A 119 11.97 16.16 7.43
CA ASP A 119 11.20 17.14 8.22
C ASP A 119 9.83 16.58 8.66
N GLY A 120 9.81 15.32 9.07
CA GLY A 120 8.61 14.67 9.61
C GLY A 120 7.59 14.22 8.55
N LYS A 121 7.96 14.22 7.27
CA LYS A 121 7.06 13.80 6.17
C LYS A 121 7.74 12.77 5.29
N ASP A 122 6.94 11.83 4.79
CA ASP A 122 7.39 10.80 3.85
C ASP A 122 7.70 11.45 2.52
N ILE A 123 8.93 11.35 2.07
CA ILE A 123 9.38 11.93 0.79
C ILE A 123 9.65 10.87 -0.26
N GLU A 124 9.98 9.66 0.16
CA GLU A 124 10.34 8.60 -0.78
C GLU A 124 10.05 7.23 -0.18
N THR A 125 9.41 6.39 -0.96
CA THR A 125 9.09 5.03 -0.54
C THR A 125 9.52 4.04 -1.62
N TRP A 126 10.04 2.90 -1.20
CA TRP A 126 10.26 1.72 -2.05
C TRP A 126 9.29 0.65 -1.60
N ASP A 127 8.42 0.18 -2.49
CA ASP A 127 7.39 -0.81 -2.15
C ASP A 127 7.51 -2.03 -3.07
N PHE A 128 7.60 -3.20 -2.46
CA PHE A 128 7.78 -4.48 -3.16
C PHE A 128 6.70 -5.47 -2.73
N PRO A 129 5.47 -5.33 -3.24
CA PRO A 129 4.44 -6.35 -3.03
C PRO A 129 4.75 -7.59 -3.86
N ASP A 130 4.37 -8.77 -3.35
CA ASP A 130 4.50 -10.04 -4.08
C ASP A 130 3.44 -10.14 -5.18
N THR A 131 3.65 -9.40 -6.26
CA THR A 131 2.73 -9.37 -7.40
C THR A 131 2.66 -10.72 -8.11
N TYR A 132 3.79 -11.42 -8.25
CA TYR A 132 3.80 -12.73 -8.88
C TYR A 132 2.96 -13.74 -8.08
N GLY A 133 3.11 -13.77 -6.76
CA GLY A 133 2.29 -14.62 -5.89
C GLY A 133 0.80 -14.29 -5.98
N ALA A 134 0.45 -12.99 -6.11
CA ALA A 134 -0.92 -12.57 -6.34
C ALA A 134 -1.45 -13.14 -7.66
N MET A 135 -0.68 -13.07 -8.74
CA MET A 135 -1.06 -13.60 -10.05
C MET A 135 -1.25 -15.12 -10.03
N GLN A 136 -0.40 -15.85 -9.28
CA GLN A 136 -0.57 -17.28 -9.07
C GLN A 136 -1.89 -17.60 -8.37
N GLN A 137 -2.22 -16.86 -7.32
CA GLN A 137 -3.45 -17.05 -6.56
C GLN A 137 -4.68 -16.73 -7.40
N LEU A 138 -4.59 -15.75 -8.30
CA LEU A 138 -5.67 -15.41 -9.23
C LEU A 138 -5.80 -16.42 -10.37
N GLY A 139 -4.81 -17.30 -10.55
CA GLY A 139 -4.83 -18.33 -11.57
C GLY A 139 -4.42 -17.85 -12.96
N VAL A 140 -3.77 -16.68 -13.07
CA VAL A 140 -3.36 -16.11 -14.38
C VAL A 140 -1.91 -16.43 -14.74
N VAL A 141 -1.16 -17.03 -13.83
CA VAL A 141 0.18 -17.58 -14.09
C VAL A 141 0.26 -18.95 -13.42
N PRO A 142 1.16 -19.85 -13.91
CA PRO A 142 1.28 -21.18 -13.32
C PRO A 142 1.67 -21.11 -11.83
N SER A 143 1.05 -21.97 -11.00
CA SER A 143 1.48 -22.16 -9.62
C SER A 143 2.65 -23.14 -9.57
N GLN A 144 3.51 -22.97 -8.56
CA GLN A 144 4.65 -23.86 -8.34
C GLN A 144 4.29 -25.05 -7.48
#